data_e97842580773160a415c60a0053563fe
#
_entry.id   e97842580773160a415c60a0053563fe
#
_cell.length_a   1.000
_cell.length_b   1.000
_cell.length_c   1.000
_cell.angle_alpha   90.00
_cell.angle_beta   90.00
_cell.angle_gamma   90.00
#
_symmetry.space_group_name_H-M   'P 1'
#
loop_
_entity.id
_entity.type
_entity.pdbx_description
1 polymer ?
#
loop_
_entity_poly.entity_id
_entity_poly.type
_entity_poly.pdbx_seq_one_letter_code
_entity_poly.pdbx_strand_id
1 'polypeptide(L)'
;MSSSELAKSFEPAAIEAKWAPIWEQSGAAAPTLDAARPSFSIQLPPPNVTGVLHMGHGFNHSIMDALTRLHRMRGFNTLWLPGTDHAGIATQIVVERQLQEQGLSRHDLGRDEFIKRVWAWKETSGNVITGQMRRIGDTVDWSREYFTMDATQSAVVNETFVRLYEEGLIYRGKRLVSWDPVLMSAVSDLEVESEEEDGFLWHIRYPLEDGSGSLVVATTRPETMLGDTAVMVHPDDERYAALIGKRVRLPLCDRTIPVIADAYVDREFGTGVVKVTPAHDHNDYAVGQRHGLPTIGVLTLDAKINDNAPAAYRGLDRFAARKRVVADLDALGLLVETKKHKLTVPRCARTGQVVEPMLTDQWFMAMTRPGRDGQSLAGRAMQLVDRGDVRFVPDNWVNTWNQWMKNIQDWCISRQLWWGHQIPAWYGSGGELFVARDEAEARNRAAAAGYAGTLTRDED
;
A
#
# COMPACT_ATOMS: atom_id res chain seq x y z
N MET A 1 58.04 13.60 -25.85
CA MET A 1 56.87 12.97 -25.23
C MET A 1 57.01 13.15 -23.73
N SER A 2 56.30 14.09 -23.10
CA SER A 2 56.39 14.25 -21.66
C SER A 2 55.64 13.11 -21.00
N SER A 3 56.33 12.27 -20.25
CA SER A 3 55.73 11.30 -19.36
C SER A 3 54.91 12.09 -18.31
N SER A 4 53.61 12.19 -18.48
CA SER A 4 52.78 12.69 -17.42
C SER A 4 52.84 11.67 -16.28
N GLU A 5 53.64 11.95 -15.25
CA GLU A 5 53.55 11.17 -14.01
C GLU A 5 52.11 11.19 -13.51
N LEU A 6 51.60 9.99 -13.18
CA LEU A 6 50.33 9.87 -12.53
C LEU A 6 50.34 10.60 -11.18
N ALA A 7 49.31 11.30 -10.85
CA ALA A 7 49.16 11.93 -9.54
C ALA A 7 49.28 10.88 -8.41
N LYS A 8 49.96 11.26 -7.31
CA LYS A 8 50.14 10.36 -6.14
C LYS A 8 48.86 10.01 -5.41
N SER A 9 47.80 10.85 -5.55
CA SER A 9 46.51 10.63 -4.98
C SER A 9 45.40 10.68 -6.04
N PHE A 10 44.33 9.94 -5.83
CA PHE A 10 43.15 9.99 -6.67
C PHE A 10 42.27 11.16 -6.20
N GLU A 11 42.06 12.14 -7.10
CA GLU A 11 41.22 13.34 -6.83
C GLU A 11 39.92 13.23 -7.63
N PRO A 12 38.87 12.63 -7.04
CA PRO A 12 37.61 12.31 -7.76
C PRO A 12 36.95 13.55 -8.35
N ALA A 13 36.89 14.65 -7.63
CA ALA A 13 36.18 15.86 -8.07
C ALA A 13 36.72 16.41 -9.41
N ALA A 14 38.05 16.39 -9.61
CA ALA A 14 38.69 16.85 -10.86
C ALA A 14 38.36 15.90 -12.04
N ILE A 15 38.32 14.61 -11.79
CA ILE A 15 38.00 13.58 -12.77
C ILE A 15 36.52 13.66 -13.18
N GLU A 16 35.64 13.72 -12.21
CA GLU A 16 34.18 13.87 -12.40
C GLU A 16 33.86 15.12 -13.22
N ALA A 17 34.39 16.28 -12.82
CA ALA A 17 34.18 17.54 -13.51
C ALA A 17 34.67 17.52 -14.98
N LYS A 18 35.69 16.73 -15.28
CA LYS A 18 36.22 16.59 -16.64
C LYS A 18 35.41 15.63 -17.48
N TRP A 19 35.14 14.42 -16.98
CA TRP A 19 34.66 13.33 -17.82
C TRP A 19 33.13 13.31 -17.96
N ALA A 20 32.36 13.70 -16.97
CA ALA A 20 30.91 13.67 -17.05
C ALA A 20 30.36 14.53 -18.22
N PRO A 21 30.80 15.79 -18.40
CA PRO A 21 30.35 16.61 -19.56
C PRO A 21 30.85 16.05 -20.91
N ILE A 22 32.05 15.46 -20.95
CA ILE A 22 32.59 14.87 -22.20
C ILE A 22 31.74 13.68 -22.64
N TRP A 23 31.38 12.81 -21.72
CA TRP A 23 30.55 11.63 -22.03
C TRP A 23 29.12 12.02 -22.44
N GLU A 24 28.51 12.96 -21.75
CA GLU A 24 27.16 13.45 -22.08
C GLU A 24 27.14 14.11 -23.48
N GLN A 25 28.12 15.00 -23.78
CA GLN A 25 28.21 15.68 -25.07
C GLN A 25 28.57 14.76 -26.22
N SER A 26 29.31 13.68 -25.98
CA SER A 26 29.69 12.72 -27.01
C SER A 26 28.52 11.91 -27.57
N GLY A 27 27.36 11.85 -26.86
CA GLY A 27 26.26 11.00 -27.23
C GLY A 27 26.53 9.49 -27.16
N ALA A 28 27.66 9.09 -26.56
CA ALA A 28 28.08 7.69 -26.50
C ALA A 28 27.12 6.77 -25.74
N ALA A 29 26.27 7.33 -24.90
CA ALA A 29 25.25 6.60 -24.14
C ALA A 29 23.92 6.42 -24.91
N ALA A 30 23.71 7.15 -26.00
CA ALA A 30 22.51 7.03 -26.82
C ALA A 30 22.46 5.69 -27.57
N PRO A 31 21.28 5.05 -27.72
CA PRO A 31 21.14 3.83 -28.49
C PRO A 31 21.33 4.13 -29.99
N THR A 32 21.94 3.18 -30.70
CA THR A 32 22.17 3.31 -32.16
C THR A 32 20.89 3.10 -32.99
N LEU A 33 19.87 2.46 -32.42
CA LEU A 33 18.61 2.06 -33.08
C LEU A 33 18.81 1.20 -34.33
N ASP A 34 19.96 0.50 -34.43
CA ASP A 34 20.28 -0.40 -35.53
C ASP A 34 19.65 -1.77 -35.25
N ALA A 35 18.64 -2.13 -36.05
CA ALA A 35 17.91 -3.40 -35.91
C ALA A 35 18.78 -4.65 -36.18
N ALA A 36 19.92 -4.49 -36.85
CA ALA A 36 20.88 -5.58 -37.09
C ALA A 36 21.72 -5.94 -35.87
N ARG A 37 21.75 -5.09 -34.84
CA ARG A 37 22.50 -5.33 -33.61
C ARG A 37 21.60 -5.97 -32.55
N PRO A 38 22.11 -6.91 -31.74
CA PRO A 38 21.38 -7.41 -30.59
C PRO A 38 21.12 -6.28 -29.61
N SER A 39 19.95 -6.27 -28.99
CA SER A 39 19.53 -5.24 -28.04
C SER A 39 19.87 -5.66 -26.62
N PHE A 40 20.25 -4.67 -25.80
CA PHE A 40 20.38 -4.80 -24.36
C PHE A 40 19.81 -3.56 -23.70
N SER A 41 18.86 -3.75 -22.79
CA SER A 41 18.39 -2.69 -21.93
C SER A 41 18.32 -3.17 -20.48
N ILE A 42 18.54 -2.25 -19.55
CA ILE A 42 18.43 -2.52 -18.12
C ILE A 42 17.56 -1.43 -17.50
N GLN A 43 16.61 -1.85 -16.66
CA GLN A 43 15.72 -0.90 -15.98
C GLN A 43 16.42 -0.35 -14.75
N LEU A 44 16.64 0.96 -14.72
CA LEU A 44 17.05 1.66 -13.51
C LEU A 44 15.81 1.90 -12.65
N PRO A 45 15.77 1.40 -11.42
CA PRO A 45 14.75 1.85 -10.47
C PRO A 45 14.91 3.35 -10.23
N PRO A 46 13.94 4.19 -10.62
CA PRO A 46 14.10 5.64 -10.51
C PRO A 46 14.20 6.06 -9.05
N PRO A 47 15.24 6.78 -8.62
CA PRO A 47 15.34 7.25 -7.25
C PRO A 47 14.20 8.18 -6.86
N ASN A 48 13.71 8.03 -5.64
CA ASN A 48 12.67 8.86 -5.06
C ASN A 48 13.17 10.30 -4.85
N VAL A 49 12.35 11.30 -5.19
CA VAL A 49 12.70 12.72 -4.97
C VAL A 49 12.51 13.15 -3.49
N THR A 50 12.95 12.29 -2.57
CA THR A 50 12.82 12.50 -1.11
C THR A 50 14.09 13.02 -0.46
N GLY A 51 15.21 13.11 -1.21
CA GLY A 51 16.49 13.56 -0.66
C GLY A 51 17.63 13.40 -1.65
N VAL A 52 18.72 12.77 -1.22
CA VAL A 52 19.95 12.55 -1.97
C VAL A 52 20.23 11.06 -2.16
N LEU A 53 21.07 10.72 -3.14
CA LEU A 53 21.53 9.33 -3.30
C LEU A 53 22.39 8.92 -2.10
N HIS A 54 22.29 7.65 -1.71
CA HIS A 54 23.11 7.01 -0.71
C HIS A 54 23.95 5.87 -1.31
N MET A 55 24.84 5.25 -0.53
CA MET A 55 25.73 4.19 -1.00
C MET A 55 25.02 3.02 -1.67
N GLY A 56 23.79 2.69 -1.25
CA GLY A 56 22.99 1.64 -1.90
C GLY A 56 22.65 1.97 -3.35
N HIS A 57 22.33 3.22 -3.64
CA HIS A 57 22.14 3.69 -5.02
C HIS A 57 23.45 3.58 -5.81
N GLY A 58 24.57 4.10 -5.26
CA GLY A 58 25.87 4.03 -5.91
C GLY A 58 26.29 2.60 -6.24
N PHE A 59 26.06 1.65 -5.33
CA PHE A 59 26.33 0.23 -5.55
C PHE A 59 25.47 -0.35 -6.69
N ASN A 60 24.16 -0.10 -6.66
CA ASN A 60 23.24 -0.60 -7.67
C ASN A 60 23.54 -0.01 -9.05
N HIS A 61 23.76 1.31 -9.13
CA HIS A 61 24.09 2.00 -10.37
C HIS A 61 25.41 1.49 -10.94
N SER A 62 26.46 1.27 -10.12
CA SER A 62 27.75 0.76 -10.59
C SER A 62 27.64 -0.62 -11.24
N ILE A 63 26.80 -1.51 -10.71
CA ILE A 63 26.56 -2.84 -11.30
C ILE A 63 25.83 -2.70 -12.65
N MET A 64 24.78 -1.89 -12.70
CA MET A 64 24.01 -1.66 -13.93
C MET A 64 24.86 -1.00 -15.01
N ASP A 65 25.68 -0.03 -14.63
CA ASP A 65 26.59 0.68 -15.53
C ASP A 65 27.66 -0.25 -16.09
N ALA A 66 28.25 -1.11 -15.25
CA ALA A 66 29.22 -2.10 -15.70
C ALA A 66 28.61 -3.05 -16.75
N LEU A 67 27.41 -3.53 -16.54
CA LEU A 67 26.70 -4.39 -17.51
C LEU A 67 26.37 -3.63 -18.81
N THR A 68 25.92 -2.39 -18.70
CA THR A 68 25.59 -1.54 -19.85
C THR A 68 26.86 -1.25 -20.69
N ARG A 69 27.96 -0.86 -20.04
CA ARG A 69 29.26 -0.63 -20.70
C ARG A 69 29.78 -1.89 -21.38
N LEU A 70 29.72 -3.05 -20.72
CA LEU A 70 30.11 -4.33 -21.29
C LEU A 70 29.37 -4.63 -22.60
N HIS A 71 28.04 -4.52 -22.58
CA HIS A 71 27.24 -4.80 -23.78
C HIS A 71 27.48 -3.78 -24.89
N ARG A 72 27.66 -2.49 -24.55
CA ARG A 72 28.00 -1.45 -25.52
C ARG A 72 29.37 -1.75 -26.19
N MET A 73 30.37 -2.13 -25.40
CA MET A 73 31.69 -2.52 -25.94
C MET A 73 31.63 -3.77 -26.81
N ARG A 74 30.70 -4.67 -26.58
CA ARG A 74 30.43 -5.87 -27.40
C ARG A 74 29.61 -5.59 -28.66
N GLY A 75 29.24 -4.33 -28.91
CA GLY A 75 28.52 -3.90 -30.10
C GLY A 75 27.01 -4.03 -30.05
N PHE A 76 26.43 -4.23 -28.86
CA PHE A 76 24.98 -4.24 -28.69
C PHE A 76 24.38 -2.83 -28.88
N ASN A 77 23.13 -2.79 -29.31
CA ASN A 77 22.28 -1.61 -29.20
C ASN A 77 21.79 -1.50 -27.74
N THR A 78 22.45 -0.63 -26.96
CA THR A 78 22.19 -0.52 -25.52
C THR A 78 21.33 0.68 -25.18
N LEU A 79 20.38 0.50 -24.25
CA LEU A 79 19.58 1.57 -23.67
C LEU A 79 19.54 1.45 -22.15
N TRP A 80 19.97 2.51 -21.46
CA TRP A 80 19.81 2.68 -20.02
C TRP A 80 19.24 4.06 -19.76
N LEU A 81 18.01 4.11 -19.23
CA LEU A 81 17.25 5.35 -19.07
C LEU A 81 17.44 5.94 -17.68
N PRO A 82 17.78 7.23 -17.53
CA PRO A 82 17.70 7.93 -16.26
C PRO A 82 16.28 8.39 -15.96
N GLY A 83 15.92 8.41 -14.69
CA GLY A 83 14.65 8.95 -14.24
C GLY A 83 14.62 9.17 -12.76
N THR A 84 13.59 9.87 -12.29
CA THR A 84 13.29 10.06 -10.87
C THR A 84 11.83 9.76 -10.58
N ASP A 85 11.57 9.24 -9.37
CA ASP A 85 10.23 8.89 -8.94
C ASP A 85 9.63 9.98 -8.05
N HIS A 86 8.36 10.30 -8.30
CA HIS A 86 7.60 11.24 -7.50
C HIS A 86 7.36 10.75 -6.07
N ALA A 87 7.38 9.44 -5.83
CA ALA A 87 7.28 8.79 -4.52
C ALA A 87 6.16 9.38 -3.65
N GLY A 88 4.92 9.28 -4.13
CA GLY A 88 3.72 9.99 -3.64
C GLY A 88 3.69 10.21 -2.12
N ILE A 89 3.56 9.12 -1.32
CA ILE A 89 3.50 9.19 0.16
C ILE A 89 4.77 9.85 0.74
N ALA A 90 5.94 9.36 0.35
CA ALA A 90 7.19 9.78 0.98
C ALA A 90 7.52 11.25 0.70
N THR A 91 7.33 11.72 -0.54
CA THR A 91 7.57 13.11 -0.92
C THR A 91 6.55 14.04 -0.26
N GLN A 92 5.29 13.65 -0.21
CA GLN A 92 4.27 14.42 0.50
C GLN A 92 4.62 14.61 1.97
N ILE A 93 5.03 13.54 2.67
CA ILE A 93 5.46 13.59 4.09
C ILE A 93 6.65 14.55 4.28
N VAL A 94 7.62 14.54 3.36
CA VAL A 94 8.77 15.47 3.45
C VAL A 94 8.29 16.91 3.43
N VAL A 95 7.41 17.27 2.50
CA VAL A 95 6.89 18.65 2.39
C VAL A 95 5.95 18.99 3.57
N GLU A 96 5.13 18.05 4.03
CA GLU A 96 4.30 18.25 5.22
C GLU A 96 5.12 18.52 6.48
N ARG A 97 6.24 17.81 6.67
CA ARG A 97 7.17 18.10 7.80
C ARG A 97 7.75 19.51 7.72
N GLN A 98 8.15 19.96 6.53
CA GLN A 98 8.62 21.33 6.33
C GLN A 98 7.54 22.37 6.66
N LEU A 99 6.27 22.08 6.38
CA LEU A 99 5.16 22.94 6.75
C LEU A 99 4.94 22.94 8.27
N GLN A 100 5.01 21.78 8.91
CA GLN A 100 4.88 21.65 10.38
C GLN A 100 5.95 22.45 11.13
N GLU A 101 7.19 22.49 10.63
CA GLU A 101 8.26 23.34 11.16
C GLU A 101 7.91 24.83 11.09
N GLN A 102 7.03 25.24 10.15
CA GLN A 102 6.50 26.59 10.01
C GLN A 102 5.17 26.79 10.75
N GLY A 103 4.68 25.77 11.48
CA GLY A 103 3.39 25.80 12.16
C GLY A 103 2.17 25.73 11.23
N LEU A 104 2.35 25.22 10.00
CA LEU A 104 1.32 25.11 8.98
C LEU A 104 1.01 23.64 8.67
N SER A 105 -0.19 23.38 8.14
CA SER A 105 -0.61 22.12 7.55
C SER A 105 -0.92 22.30 6.07
N ARG A 106 -1.02 21.21 5.31
CA ARG A 106 -1.48 21.25 3.92
C ARG A 106 -2.90 21.83 3.79
N HIS A 107 -3.75 21.60 4.80
CA HIS A 107 -5.12 22.09 4.81
C HIS A 107 -5.22 23.60 4.95
N ASP A 108 -4.25 24.24 5.64
CA ASP A 108 -4.18 25.70 5.77
C ASP A 108 -3.81 26.36 4.42
N LEU A 109 -3.05 25.65 3.58
CA LEU A 109 -2.63 26.15 2.26
C LEU A 109 -3.69 25.88 1.16
N GLY A 110 -4.44 24.79 1.30
CA GLY A 110 -5.24 24.25 0.20
C GLY A 110 -4.41 23.45 -0.82
N ARG A 111 -5.11 22.64 -1.64
CA ARG A 111 -4.48 21.67 -2.54
C ARG A 111 -3.51 22.31 -3.54
N ASP A 112 -3.94 23.36 -4.23
CA ASP A 112 -3.16 23.96 -5.31
C ASP A 112 -1.82 24.53 -4.83
N GLU A 113 -1.83 25.24 -3.70
CA GLU A 113 -0.61 25.84 -3.15
C GLU A 113 0.31 24.78 -2.54
N PHE A 114 -0.26 23.76 -1.91
CA PHE A 114 0.51 22.61 -1.44
C PHE A 114 1.22 21.91 -2.60
N ILE A 115 0.52 21.60 -3.68
CA ILE A 115 1.08 20.95 -4.88
C ILE A 115 2.21 21.78 -5.50
N LYS A 116 2.08 23.11 -5.57
CA LYS A 116 3.18 23.99 -6.01
C LYS A 116 4.43 23.84 -5.14
N ARG A 117 4.27 23.73 -3.83
CA ARG A 117 5.43 23.49 -2.92
C ARG A 117 6.08 22.14 -3.16
N VAL A 118 5.29 21.10 -3.41
CA VAL A 118 5.84 19.77 -3.73
C VAL A 118 6.61 19.81 -5.05
N TRP A 119 6.11 20.50 -6.08
CA TRP A 119 6.85 20.71 -7.33
C TRP A 119 8.17 21.46 -7.12
N ALA A 120 8.18 22.51 -6.31
CA ALA A 120 9.43 23.24 -5.98
C ALA A 120 10.44 22.34 -5.23
N TRP A 121 9.97 21.49 -4.32
CA TRP A 121 10.79 20.48 -3.68
C TRP A 121 11.35 19.48 -4.70
N LYS A 122 10.52 18.95 -5.61
CA LYS A 122 10.94 18.03 -6.67
C LYS A 122 12.05 18.64 -7.52
N GLU A 123 11.93 19.91 -7.93
CA GLU A 123 13.00 20.58 -8.70
C GLU A 123 14.33 20.60 -7.93
N THR A 124 14.29 20.91 -6.64
CA THR A 124 15.50 20.95 -5.81
C THR A 124 16.11 19.55 -5.64
N SER A 125 15.31 18.58 -5.18
CA SER A 125 15.78 17.23 -4.86
C SER A 125 16.16 16.47 -6.13
N GLY A 126 15.35 16.55 -7.20
CA GLY A 126 15.60 15.88 -8.47
C GLY A 126 16.92 16.34 -9.12
N ASN A 127 17.20 17.64 -9.13
CA ASN A 127 18.45 18.18 -9.66
C ASN A 127 19.68 17.71 -8.88
N VAL A 128 19.58 17.54 -7.56
CA VAL A 128 20.67 16.97 -6.76
C VAL A 128 20.89 15.52 -7.13
N ILE A 129 19.84 14.71 -7.24
CA ILE A 129 19.92 13.29 -7.60
C ILE A 129 20.60 13.10 -8.96
N THR A 130 20.10 13.78 -10.00
CA THR A 130 20.64 13.63 -11.35
C THR A 130 22.06 14.20 -11.47
N GLY A 131 22.40 15.24 -10.71
CA GLY A 131 23.75 15.73 -10.54
C GLY A 131 24.69 14.70 -9.91
N GLN A 132 24.23 13.97 -8.89
CA GLN A 132 24.99 12.87 -8.27
C GLN A 132 25.19 11.69 -9.23
N MET A 133 24.16 11.32 -10.02
CA MET A 133 24.28 10.28 -11.06
C MET A 133 25.36 10.65 -12.11
N ARG A 134 25.40 11.90 -12.54
CA ARG A 134 26.47 12.39 -13.44
C ARG A 134 27.86 12.29 -12.81
N ARG A 135 27.97 12.58 -11.52
CA ARG A 135 29.24 12.51 -10.78
C ARG A 135 29.76 11.09 -10.60
N ILE A 136 28.89 10.12 -10.32
CA ILE A 136 29.28 8.70 -10.25
C ILE A 136 29.55 8.10 -11.65
N GLY A 137 29.18 8.82 -12.70
CA GLY A 137 29.55 8.47 -14.09
C GLY A 137 28.58 7.51 -14.75
N ASP A 138 27.31 7.52 -14.39
CA ASP A 138 26.26 6.70 -15.02
C ASP A 138 26.20 6.96 -16.53
N THR A 139 26.38 5.91 -17.34
CA THR A 139 26.34 6.02 -18.81
C THR A 139 24.91 5.85 -19.34
N VAL A 140 24.01 6.65 -18.81
CA VAL A 140 22.60 6.71 -19.19
C VAL A 140 22.38 7.66 -20.37
N ASP A 141 21.27 7.48 -21.09
CA ASP A 141 20.86 8.40 -22.16
C ASP A 141 20.10 9.61 -21.57
N TRP A 142 20.82 10.68 -21.24
CA TRP A 142 20.29 11.89 -20.65
C TRP A 142 19.26 12.62 -21.55
N SER A 143 19.24 12.36 -22.84
CA SER A 143 18.25 12.93 -23.76
C SER A 143 16.84 12.35 -23.54
N ARG A 144 16.74 11.24 -22.78
CA ARG A 144 15.50 10.52 -22.47
C ARG A 144 15.22 10.49 -20.97
N GLU A 145 15.83 11.42 -20.20
CA GLU A 145 15.50 11.59 -18.79
C GLU A 145 14.00 11.77 -18.60
N TYR A 146 13.43 11.08 -17.63
CA TYR A 146 12.00 11.15 -17.32
C TYR A 146 11.74 11.36 -15.82
N PHE A 147 10.58 11.89 -15.53
CA PHE A 147 10.00 11.94 -14.20
C PHE A 147 8.65 11.23 -14.21
N THR A 148 8.37 10.41 -13.19
CA THR A 148 7.17 9.55 -13.19
C THR A 148 5.84 10.33 -13.24
N MET A 149 5.84 11.64 -12.96
CA MET A 149 4.67 12.53 -13.11
C MET A 149 4.82 13.56 -14.26
N ASP A 150 5.75 13.37 -15.20
CA ASP A 150 5.77 14.23 -16.38
C ASP A 150 4.51 14.00 -17.27
N ALA A 151 4.29 14.90 -18.22
CA ALA A 151 3.08 14.87 -19.04
C ALA A 151 2.93 13.56 -19.84
N THR A 152 4.05 13.00 -20.32
CA THR A 152 4.06 11.75 -21.08
C THR A 152 3.70 10.56 -20.20
N GLN A 153 4.32 10.45 -19.02
CA GLN A 153 4.05 9.36 -18.07
C GLN A 153 2.62 9.46 -17.53
N SER A 154 2.15 10.69 -17.21
CA SER A 154 0.78 10.92 -16.74
C SER A 154 -0.26 10.52 -17.79
N ALA A 155 -0.01 10.80 -19.06
CA ALA A 155 -0.90 10.35 -20.15
C ALA A 155 -0.98 8.83 -20.26
N VAL A 156 0.17 8.14 -20.12
CA VAL A 156 0.23 6.67 -20.15
C VAL A 156 -0.50 6.07 -18.95
N VAL A 157 -0.35 6.64 -17.76
CA VAL A 157 -1.05 6.19 -16.55
C VAL A 157 -2.56 6.32 -16.72
N ASN A 158 -3.05 7.49 -17.17
CA ASN A 158 -4.47 7.70 -17.41
C ASN A 158 -5.04 6.75 -18.48
N GLU A 159 -4.34 6.59 -19.60
CA GLU A 159 -4.74 5.64 -20.66
C GLU A 159 -4.81 4.20 -20.13
N THR A 160 -3.81 3.78 -19.35
CA THR A 160 -3.77 2.43 -18.78
C THR A 160 -4.92 2.22 -17.80
N PHE A 161 -5.19 3.20 -16.92
CA PHE A 161 -6.29 3.13 -15.98
C PHE A 161 -7.64 2.98 -16.70
N VAL A 162 -7.90 3.83 -17.69
CA VAL A 162 -9.16 3.81 -18.45
C VAL A 162 -9.36 2.48 -19.18
N ARG A 163 -8.33 1.97 -19.85
CA ARG A 163 -8.41 0.66 -20.53
C ARG A 163 -8.71 -0.48 -19.57
N LEU A 164 -7.99 -0.55 -18.47
CA LEU A 164 -8.19 -1.62 -17.48
C LEU A 164 -9.56 -1.52 -16.80
N TYR A 165 -10.06 -0.31 -16.59
CA TYR A 165 -11.44 -0.11 -16.13
C TYR A 165 -12.47 -0.59 -17.17
N GLU A 166 -12.31 -0.24 -18.45
CA GLU A 166 -13.18 -0.69 -19.55
C GLU A 166 -13.14 -2.22 -19.74
N GLU A 167 -12.03 -2.87 -19.37
CA GLU A 167 -11.88 -4.32 -19.33
C GLU A 167 -12.46 -4.96 -18.07
N GLY A 168 -12.90 -4.17 -17.09
CA GLY A 168 -13.41 -4.64 -15.81
C GLY A 168 -12.34 -5.15 -14.85
N LEU A 169 -11.07 -4.86 -15.13
CA LEU A 169 -9.92 -5.22 -14.27
C LEU A 169 -9.63 -4.17 -13.21
N ILE A 170 -9.93 -2.89 -13.46
CA ILE A 170 -10.00 -1.87 -12.42
C ILE A 170 -11.45 -1.67 -12.01
N TYR A 171 -11.69 -1.55 -10.71
CA TYR A 171 -13.01 -1.32 -10.17
C TYR A 171 -12.93 -0.51 -8.87
N ARG A 172 -14.01 0.20 -8.54
CA ARG A 172 -14.21 0.84 -7.25
C ARG A 172 -15.08 -0.06 -6.37
N GLY A 173 -14.68 -0.23 -5.12
CA GLY A 173 -15.44 -1.07 -4.20
C GLY A 173 -15.08 -0.83 -2.74
N LYS A 174 -15.98 -1.24 -1.85
CA LYS A 174 -15.80 -1.18 -0.41
C LYS A 174 -15.18 -2.49 0.09
N ARG A 175 -13.94 -2.41 0.54
CA ARG A 175 -13.20 -3.57 1.05
C ARG A 175 -12.38 -3.17 2.28
N LEU A 176 -11.96 -4.18 3.02
CA LEU A 176 -11.04 -3.99 4.13
C LEU A 176 -9.64 -3.73 3.57
N VAL A 177 -9.05 -2.59 3.93
CA VAL A 177 -7.70 -2.18 3.52
C VAL A 177 -6.86 -1.85 4.73
N SER A 178 -5.54 -1.93 4.57
CA SER A 178 -4.59 -1.38 5.54
C SER A 178 -4.64 0.15 5.50
N TRP A 179 -4.96 0.77 6.63
CA TRP A 179 -5.18 2.21 6.75
C TRP A 179 -4.22 2.85 7.74
N ASP A 180 -3.53 3.90 7.35
CA ASP A 180 -2.74 4.73 8.25
C ASP A 180 -3.59 5.90 8.76
N PRO A 181 -3.92 5.94 10.07
CA PRO A 181 -4.81 6.97 10.61
C PRO A 181 -4.16 8.35 10.76
N VAL A 182 -2.84 8.46 10.64
CA VAL A 182 -2.12 9.75 10.67
C VAL A 182 -2.02 10.33 9.26
N LEU A 183 -1.69 9.51 8.26
CA LEU A 183 -1.75 9.91 6.85
C LEU A 183 -3.18 10.14 6.37
N MET A 184 -4.16 9.51 7.04
CA MET A 184 -5.55 9.46 6.59
C MET A 184 -5.67 8.85 5.18
N SER A 185 -4.94 7.74 4.95
CA SER A 185 -4.83 7.09 3.65
C SER A 185 -4.69 5.58 3.76
N ALA A 186 -5.20 4.87 2.74
CA ALA A 186 -4.84 3.48 2.53
C ALA A 186 -3.34 3.35 2.23
N VAL A 187 -2.74 2.25 2.69
CA VAL A 187 -1.35 1.86 2.39
C VAL A 187 -1.34 0.46 1.80
N SER A 188 -0.34 0.16 0.95
CA SER A 188 -0.22 -1.18 0.38
C SER A 188 0.40 -2.15 1.38
N ASP A 189 0.19 -3.46 1.16
CA ASP A 189 0.79 -4.49 2.02
C ASP A 189 2.32 -4.45 2.02
N LEU A 190 2.94 -3.96 0.93
CA LEU A 190 4.39 -3.76 0.83
C LEU A 190 4.90 -2.57 1.67
N GLU A 191 4.00 -1.69 2.11
CA GLU A 191 4.30 -0.54 2.95
C GLU A 191 4.00 -0.82 4.43
N VAL A 192 3.56 -2.04 4.75
CA VAL A 192 3.28 -2.48 6.13
C VAL A 192 4.40 -3.39 6.59
N GLU A 193 5.10 -2.96 7.63
CA GLU A 193 6.12 -3.75 8.32
C GLU A 193 5.55 -4.35 9.58
N SER A 194 5.92 -5.60 9.86
CA SER A 194 5.50 -6.30 11.06
C SER A 194 6.60 -6.19 12.12
N GLU A 195 6.29 -5.57 13.25
CA GLU A 195 7.20 -5.43 14.38
C GLU A 195 6.74 -6.30 15.56
N GLU A 196 7.70 -6.98 16.20
CA GLU A 196 7.42 -7.74 17.41
C GLU A 196 7.48 -6.83 18.64
N GLU A 197 6.40 -6.76 19.40
CA GLU A 197 6.27 -5.93 20.60
C GLU A 197 5.78 -6.75 21.80
N ASP A 198 6.18 -6.33 22.99
CA ASP A 198 5.63 -6.85 24.23
C ASP A 198 4.24 -6.24 24.47
N GLY A 199 3.26 -7.12 24.66
CA GLY A 199 1.89 -6.72 24.89
C GLY A 199 1.14 -7.68 25.78
N PHE A 200 -0.17 -7.74 25.63
CA PHE A 200 -1.04 -8.55 26.48
C PHE A 200 -2.07 -9.29 25.65
N LEU A 201 -2.45 -10.45 26.14
CA LEU A 201 -3.60 -11.23 25.70
C LEU A 201 -4.65 -11.19 26.82
N TRP A 202 -5.79 -10.57 26.55
CA TRP A 202 -6.89 -10.43 27.50
C TRP A 202 -7.90 -11.54 27.29
N HIS A 203 -8.21 -12.27 28.36
CA HIS A 203 -9.24 -13.31 28.40
C HIS A 203 -10.53 -12.71 28.93
N ILE A 204 -11.56 -12.66 28.08
CA ILE A 204 -12.81 -11.94 28.35
C ILE A 204 -13.98 -12.93 28.32
N ARG A 205 -14.83 -12.87 29.33
CA ARG A 205 -16.00 -13.72 29.47
C ARG A 205 -17.19 -13.12 28.71
N TYR A 206 -17.77 -13.91 27.79
CA TYR A 206 -19.00 -13.61 27.06
C TYR A 206 -20.11 -14.51 27.60
N PRO A 207 -21.04 -13.99 28.44
CA PRO A 207 -22.12 -14.77 29.01
C PRO A 207 -23.08 -15.28 27.92
N LEU A 208 -23.55 -16.52 28.03
CA LEU A 208 -24.62 -17.02 27.18
C LEU A 208 -25.90 -16.24 27.46
N GLU A 209 -26.69 -15.98 26.41
CA GLU A 209 -27.95 -15.23 26.51
C GLU A 209 -28.98 -15.89 27.41
N ASP A 210 -28.99 -17.23 27.40
CA ASP A 210 -29.89 -18.08 28.21
C ASP A 210 -29.44 -18.22 29.68
N GLY A 211 -28.29 -17.62 30.03
CA GLY A 211 -27.75 -17.70 31.39
C GLY A 211 -27.14 -19.07 31.77
N SER A 212 -27.06 -20.02 30.85
CA SER A 212 -26.58 -21.39 31.14
C SER A 212 -25.04 -21.49 31.29
N GLY A 213 -24.32 -20.41 31.07
CA GLY A 213 -22.85 -20.39 31.16
C GLY A 213 -22.21 -19.22 30.44
N SER A 214 -20.97 -19.39 30.01
CA SER A 214 -20.22 -18.37 29.27
C SER A 214 -19.17 -19.00 28.38
N LEU A 215 -18.75 -18.26 27.33
CA LEU A 215 -17.54 -18.51 26.57
C LEU A 215 -16.45 -17.52 26.99
N VAL A 216 -15.18 -17.93 26.92
CA VAL A 216 -14.04 -17.04 27.17
C VAL A 216 -13.26 -16.86 25.88
N VAL A 217 -13.21 -15.63 25.38
CA VAL A 217 -12.41 -15.26 24.22
C VAL A 217 -11.06 -14.70 24.67
N ALA A 218 -10.02 -14.90 23.86
CA ALA A 218 -8.71 -14.30 24.08
C ALA A 218 -8.41 -13.31 22.94
N THR A 219 -8.06 -12.08 23.26
CA THR A 219 -7.80 -11.03 22.27
C THR A 219 -6.64 -10.14 22.68
N THR A 220 -5.91 -9.65 21.68
CA THR A 220 -4.89 -8.61 21.82
C THR A 220 -5.45 -7.19 21.57
N ARG A 221 -6.72 -7.12 21.11
CA ARG A 221 -7.39 -5.86 20.71
C ARG A 221 -8.79 -5.73 21.35
N PRO A 222 -8.88 -5.56 22.66
CA PRO A 222 -10.18 -5.49 23.36
C PRO A 222 -11.04 -4.30 22.92
N GLU A 223 -10.46 -3.20 22.41
CA GLU A 223 -11.23 -2.06 21.89
C GLU A 223 -12.10 -2.42 20.69
N THR A 224 -11.67 -3.36 19.83
CA THR A 224 -12.44 -3.75 18.65
C THR A 224 -13.60 -4.68 18.98
N MET A 225 -13.64 -5.29 20.19
CA MET A 225 -14.75 -6.14 20.60
C MET A 225 -16.09 -5.42 20.55
N LEU A 226 -16.10 -4.10 20.68
CA LEU A 226 -17.31 -3.30 20.57
C LEU A 226 -17.99 -3.45 19.19
N GLY A 227 -17.27 -3.94 18.20
CA GLY A 227 -17.73 -4.26 16.83
C GLY A 227 -17.94 -5.75 16.57
N ASP A 228 -17.82 -6.63 17.55
CA ASP A 228 -17.97 -8.07 17.32
C ASP A 228 -19.36 -8.43 16.80
N THR A 229 -19.40 -9.36 15.86
CA THR A 229 -20.65 -9.81 15.21
C THR A 229 -20.89 -11.31 15.37
N ALA A 230 -19.89 -12.06 15.81
CA ALA A 230 -20.01 -13.46 16.21
C ALA A 230 -18.87 -13.84 17.17
N VAL A 231 -19.05 -15.02 17.77
CA VAL A 231 -17.96 -15.79 18.39
C VAL A 231 -17.84 -17.09 17.61
N MET A 232 -16.63 -17.50 17.24
CA MET A 232 -16.43 -18.75 16.50
C MET A 232 -15.65 -19.79 17.31
N VAL A 233 -16.02 -21.06 17.07
CA VAL A 233 -15.37 -22.25 17.62
C VAL A 233 -15.09 -23.24 16.50
N HIS A 234 -14.14 -24.15 16.68
CA HIS A 234 -13.89 -25.18 15.68
C HIS A 234 -15.07 -26.18 15.63
N PRO A 235 -15.57 -26.61 14.46
CA PRO A 235 -16.72 -27.53 14.35
C PRO A 235 -16.48 -28.88 15.08
N ASP A 236 -15.22 -29.36 15.12
CA ASP A 236 -14.84 -30.64 15.75
C ASP A 236 -14.36 -30.46 17.21
N ASP A 237 -14.61 -29.30 17.84
CA ASP A 237 -14.26 -29.09 19.24
C ASP A 237 -15.42 -29.50 20.15
N GLU A 238 -15.29 -30.70 20.72
CA GLU A 238 -16.32 -31.28 21.60
C GLU A 238 -16.65 -30.40 22.83
N ARG A 239 -15.71 -29.55 23.27
CA ARG A 239 -15.93 -28.61 24.40
C ARG A 239 -17.06 -27.64 24.14
N TYR A 240 -17.26 -27.26 22.88
CA TYR A 240 -18.15 -26.18 22.45
C TYR A 240 -19.25 -26.64 21.48
N ALA A 241 -19.25 -27.90 21.07
CA ALA A 241 -20.22 -28.42 20.08
C ALA A 241 -21.69 -28.14 20.46
N ALA A 242 -22.06 -28.25 21.75
CA ALA A 242 -23.41 -27.97 22.23
C ALA A 242 -23.76 -26.47 22.28
N LEU A 243 -22.79 -25.59 22.05
CA LEU A 243 -22.98 -24.14 22.08
C LEU A 243 -23.12 -23.52 20.68
N ILE A 244 -22.79 -24.26 19.64
CA ILE A 244 -22.96 -23.82 18.23
C ILE A 244 -24.44 -23.53 17.98
N GLY A 245 -24.70 -22.34 17.41
CA GLY A 245 -26.06 -21.85 17.16
C GLY A 245 -26.70 -21.11 18.35
N LYS A 246 -26.13 -21.19 19.56
CA LYS A 246 -26.56 -20.35 20.69
C LYS A 246 -26.08 -18.91 20.50
N ARG A 247 -26.51 -18.04 21.42
CA ARG A 247 -26.11 -16.62 21.43
C ARG A 247 -25.40 -16.25 22.73
N VAL A 248 -24.46 -15.33 22.63
CA VAL A 248 -23.79 -14.70 23.77
C VAL A 248 -24.15 -13.23 23.85
N ARG A 249 -24.20 -12.69 25.06
CA ARG A 249 -24.29 -11.24 25.29
C ARG A 249 -22.93 -10.63 25.07
N LEU A 250 -22.83 -9.66 24.16
CA LEU A 250 -21.59 -8.95 23.92
C LEU A 250 -21.30 -8.02 25.11
N PRO A 251 -20.22 -8.21 25.86
CA PRO A 251 -19.89 -7.35 26.99
C PRO A 251 -19.85 -5.88 26.60
N LEU A 252 -20.25 -4.99 27.49
CA LEU A 252 -20.27 -3.53 27.33
C LEU A 252 -21.21 -3.02 26.23
N CYS A 253 -21.87 -3.89 25.48
CA CYS A 253 -22.79 -3.58 24.39
C CYS A 253 -24.19 -4.14 24.68
N ASP A 254 -25.21 -3.40 24.25
CA ASP A 254 -26.62 -3.84 24.39
C ASP A 254 -27.06 -4.66 23.18
N ARG A 255 -26.35 -5.78 22.91
CA ARG A 255 -26.70 -6.71 21.85
C ARG A 255 -26.17 -8.12 22.11
N THR A 256 -26.77 -9.11 21.43
CA THR A 256 -26.33 -10.49 21.44
C THR A 256 -25.77 -10.86 20.06
N ILE A 257 -24.81 -11.77 20.04
CA ILE A 257 -24.14 -12.25 18.83
C ILE A 257 -24.15 -13.79 18.81
N PRO A 258 -24.19 -14.44 17.64
CA PRO A 258 -24.24 -15.89 17.52
C PRO A 258 -22.89 -16.55 17.82
N VAL A 259 -22.94 -17.79 18.26
CA VAL A 259 -21.81 -18.73 18.29
C VAL A 259 -21.85 -19.52 16.98
N ILE A 260 -20.82 -19.37 16.15
CA ILE A 260 -20.70 -20.04 14.85
C ILE A 260 -19.59 -21.08 14.85
N ALA A 261 -19.63 -22.03 13.92
CA ALA A 261 -18.60 -23.01 13.71
C ALA A 261 -17.77 -22.65 12.47
N ASP A 262 -16.45 -22.52 12.60
CA ASP A 262 -15.54 -22.30 11.48
C ASP A 262 -14.22 -23.06 11.67
N ALA A 263 -13.78 -23.77 10.63
CA ALA A 263 -12.54 -24.55 10.66
C ALA A 263 -11.27 -23.68 10.73
N TYR A 264 -11.39 -22.37 10.60
CA TYR A 264 -10.30 -21.42 10.79
C TYR A 264 -9.77 -21.39 12.23
N VAL A 265 -10.62 -21.76 13.21
CA VAL A 265 -10.25 -21.72 14.64
C VAL A 265 -9.18 -22.79 14.97
N ASP A 266 -8.07 -22.37 15.53
CA ASP A 266 -7.11 -23.28 16.14
C ASP A 266 -7.61 -23.66 17.56
N ARG A 267 -7.91 -24.96 17.75
CA ARG A 267 -8.44 -25.51 19.01
C ARG A 267 -7.44 -25.45 20.17
N GLU A 268 -6.15 -25.39 19.87
CA GLU A 268 -5.06 -25.41 20.86
C GLU A 268 -4.60 -24.00 21.22
N PHE A 269 -4.93 -22.98 20.38
CA PHE A 269 -4.55 -21.62 20.65
C PHE A 269 -5.55 -20.92 21.60
N GLY A 270 -5.01 -20.33 22.68
CA GLY A 270 -5.80 -19.58 23.65
C GLY A 270 -6.85 -20.45 24.36
N THR A 271 -8.12 -20.14 24.13
CA THR A 271 -9.26 -20.89 24.68
C THR A 271 -9.91 -21.83 23.64
N GLY A 272 -9.49 -21.74 22.36
CA GLY A 272 -10.20 -22.34 21.23
C GLY A 272 -11.51 -21.60 20.87
N VAL A 273 -11.72 -20.42 21.42
CA VAL A 273 -12.88 -19.55 21.16
C VAL A 273 -12.35 -18.20 20.66
N VAL A 274 -12.79 -17.79 19.51
CA VAL A 274 -12.32 -16.56 18.85
C VAL A 274 -13.49 -15.61 18.62
N LYS A 275 -13.31 -14.32 18.96
CA LYS A 275 -14.24 -13.26 18.59
C LYS A 275 -14.13 -12.98 17.10
N VAL A 276 -15.23 -12.55 16.47
CA VAL A 276 -15.25 -12.21 15.05
C VAL A 276 -15.65 -10.73 14.87
N THR A 277 -14.69 -9.94 14.38
CA THR A 277 -14.88 -8.49 14.13
C THR A 277 -14.56 -8.17 12.67
N PRO A 278 -15.46 -8.43 11.73
CA PRO A 278 -15.19 -8.37 10.29
C PRO A 278 -14.69 -7.00 9.78
N ALA A 279 -14.98 -5.92 10.50
CA ALA A 279 -14.54 -4.57 10.13
C ALA A 279 -13.11 -4.23 10.56
N HIS A 280 -12.44 -5.06 11.39
CA HIS A 280 -11.19 -4.71 12.04
C HIS A 280 -10.11 -5.81 12.00
N ASP A 281 -10.38 -6.89 11.24
CA ASP A 281 -9.43 -7.98 11.02
C ASP A 281 -9.69 -8.64 9.65
N HIS A 282 -8.63 -8.90 8.87
CA HIS A 282 -8.75 -9.47 7.52
C HIS A 282 -9.27 -10.91 7.54
N ASN A 283 -8.88 -11.71 8.52
CA ASN A 283 -9.34 -13.09 8.65
C ASN A 283 -10.81 -13.12 9.11
N ASP A 284 -11.17 -12.27 10.08
CA ASP A 284 -12.54 -12.10 10.53
C ASP A 284 -13.46 -11.58 9.41
N TYR A 285 -12.93 -10.72 8.52
CA TYR A 285 -13.65 -10.27 7.33
C TYR A 285 -13.98 -11.44 6.40
N ALA A 286 -13.02 -12.32 6.13
CA ALA A 286 -13.25 -13.52 5.33
C ALA A 286 -14.25 -14.48 5.98
N VAL A 287 -14.18 -14.66 7.32
CA VAL A 287 -15.18 -15.40 8.09
C VAL A 287 -16.55 -14.73 7.96
N GLY A 288 -16.61 -13.41 8.13
CA GLY A 288 -17.84 -12.63 8.00
C GLY A 288 -18.52 -12.81 6.65
N GLN A 289 -17.75 -12.81 5.56
CA GLN A 289 -18.26 -13.06 4.21
C GLN A 289 -18.83 -14.48 4.06
N ARG A 290 -18.13 -15.52 4.57
CA ARG A 290 -18.61 -16.92 4.48
C ARG A 290 -19.89 -17.16 5.26
N HIS A 291 -20.05 -16.49 6.40
CA HIS A 291 -21.19 -16.66 7.28
C HIS A 291 -22.28 -15.59 7.16
N GLY A 292 -22.13 -14.63 6.22
CA GLY A 292 -23.10 -13.56 6.03
C GLY A 292 -23.26 -12.64 7.27
N LEU A 293 -22.16 -12.44 8.02
CA LEU A 293 -22.20 -11.63 9.25
C LEU A 293 -22.21 -10.13 8.93
N PRO A 294 -22.87 -9.32 9.78
CA PRO A 294 -22.78 -7.87 9.67
C PRO A 294 -21.33 -7.38 9.84
N THR A 295 -20.97 -6.32 9.14
CA THR A 295 -19.66 -5.67 9.27
C THR A 295 -19.83 -4.35 10.00
N ILE A 296 -19.48 -4.30 11.30
CA ILE A 296 -19.66 -3.14 12.17
C ILE A 296 -18.29 -2.51 12.47
N GLY A 297 -17.98 -1.42 11.76
CA GLY A 297 -16.78 -0.62 12.05
C GLY A 297 -17.00 0.26 13.27
N VAL A 298 -16.08 0.22 14.25
CA VAL A 298 -16.14 1.02 15.47
C VAL A 298 -15.09 2.12 15.54
N LEU A 299 -14.31 2.30 14.48
CA LEU A 299 -13.30 3.35 14.38
C LEU A 299 -13.67 4.36 13.30
N THR A 300 -13.34 5.61 13.54
CA THR A 300 -13.26 6.68 12.53
C THR A 300 -11.96 6.57 11.74
N LEU A 301 -11.82 7.30 10.64
CA LEU A 301 -10.61 7.28 9.82
C LEU A 301 -9.35 7.74 10.58
N ASP A 302 -9.50 8.62 11.60
CA ASP A 302 -8.42 9.01 12.52
C ASP A 302 -8.28 8.08 13.74
N ALA A 303 -8.84 6.85 13.63
CA ALA A 303 -8.76 5.78 14.62
C ALA A 303 -9.30 6.14 16.03
N LYS A 304 -10.29 7.00 16.11
CA LYS A 304 -11.10 7.20 17.31
C LYS A 304 -12.34 6.32 17.28
N ILE A 305 -12.88 6.02 18.44
CA ILE A 305 -14.14 5.26 18.55
C ILE A 305 -15.30 6.09 17.98
N ASN A 306 -16.05 5.49 17.07
CA ASN A 306 -17.18 6.13 16.37
C ASN A 306 -18.54 5.89 17.05
N ASP A 307 -19.62 6.36 16.40
CA ASP A 307 -20.98 6.30 16.92
C ASP A 307 -21.62 4.88 16.92
N ASN A 308 -21.01 3.90 16.27
CA ASN A 308 -21.47 2.51 16.32
C ASN A 308 -21.13 1.83 17.65
N ALA A 309 -20.21 2.41 18.42
CA ALA A 309 -19.85 1.94 19.75
C ALA A 309 -20.72 2.60 20.84
N PRO A 310 -20.80 2.01 22.06
CA PRO A 310 -21.49 2.61 23.18
C PRO A 310 -20.97 4.02 23.50
N ALA A 311 -21.89 4.90 23.91
CA ALA A 311 -21.61 6.33 24.12
C ALA A 311 -20.43 6.62 25.06
N ALA A 312 -20.19 5.73 26.04
CA ALA A 312 -19.09 5.86 27.00
C ALA A 312 -17.67 5.84 26.37
N TYR A 313 -17.56 5.33 25.15
CA TYR A 313 -16.26 5.15 24.46
C TYR A 313 -16.06 6.10 23.28
N ARG A 314 -17.15 6.72 22.77
CA ARG A 314 -17.13 7.57 21.57
C ARG A 314 -16.12 8.70 21.67
N GLY A 315 -15.40 8.95 20.59
CA GLY A 315 -14.38 9.99 20.49
C GLY A 315 -13.07 9.68 21.19
N LEU A 316 -12.96 8.59 21.95
CA LEU A 316 -11.69 8.16 22.53
C LEU A 316 -10.75 7.65 21.43
N ASP A 317 -9.47 8.00 21.55
CA ASP A 317 -8.41 7.32 20.78
C ASP A 317 -8.46 5.81 21.04
N ARG A 318 -8.16 5.01 20.02
CA ARG A 318 -8.21 3.53 20.07
C ARG A 318 -7.45 2.93 21.27
N PHE A 319 -6.28 3.45 21.62
CA PHE A 319 -5.48 2.95 22.75
C PHE A 319 -6.01 3.43 24.09
N ALA A 320 -6.57 4.63 24.15
CA ALA A 320 -7.30 5.11 25.33
C ALA A 320 -8.58 4.29 25.55
N ALA A 321 -9.31 3.99 24.47
CA ALA A 321 -10.48 3.13 24.52
C ALA A 321 -10.12 1.70 24.96
N ARG A 322 -9.02 1.13 24.49
CA ARG A 322 -8.50 -0.19 24.94
C ARG A 322 -8.35 -0.23 26.47
N LYS A 323 -7.68 0.76 27.02
CA LYS A 323 -7.47 0.86 28.49
C LYS A 323 -8.80 0.96 29.23
N ARG A 324 -9.73 1.77 28.72
CA ARG A 324 -11.04 1.96 29.34
C ARG A 324 -11.89 0.69 29.25
N VAL A 325 -11.95 0.01 28.10
CA VAL A 325 -12.67 -1.25 27.90
C VAL A 325 -12.16 -2.32 28.87
N VAL A 326 -10.84 -2.46 29.03
CA VAL A 326 -10.25 -3.44 29.97
C VAL A 326 -10.66 -3.12 31.42
N ALA A 327 -10.62 -1.85 31.83
CA ALA A 327 -11.01 -1.43 33.19
C ALA A 327 -12.50 -1.69 33.45
N ASP A 328 -13.37 -1.39 32.48
CA ASP A 328 -14.82 -1.59 32.64
C ASP A 328 -15.17 -3.08 32.65
N LEU A 329 -14.47 -3.92 31.87
CA LEU A 329 -14.61 -5.40 31.93
C LEU A 329 -14.17 -5.98 33.28
N ASP A 330 -13.09 -5.47 33.84
CA ASP A 330 -12.61 -5.89 35.17
C ASP A 330 -13.62 -5.51 36.27
N ALA A 331 -14.14 -4.27 36.22
CA ALA A 331 -15.16 -3.80 37.17
C ALA A 331 -16.44 -4.63 37.11
N LEU A 332 -16.79 -5.19 35.95
CA LEU A 332 -17.94 -6.09 35.75
C LEU A 332 -17.64 -7.57 36.07
N GLY A 333 -16.42 -7.93 36.44
CA GLY A 333 -16.00 -9.30 36.67
C GLY A 333 -15.99 -10.17 35.39
N LEU A 334 -15.89 -9.53 34.22
CA LEU A 334 -15.85 -10.17 32.91
C LEU A 334 -14.43 -10.33 32.36
N LEU A 335 -13.44 -9.65 32.93
CA LEU A 335 -12.01 -9.91 32.68
C LEU A 335 -11.57 -11.11 33.48
N VAL A 336 -11.25 -12.22 32.80
CA VAL A 336 -10.88 -13.48 33.45
C VAL A 336 -9.39 -13.50 33.80
N GLU A 337 -8.55 -13.06 32.85
CA GLU A 337 -7.09 -13.10 33.00
C GLU A 337 -6.45 -12.12 32.02
N THR A 338 -5.29 -11.59 32.39
CA THR A 338 -4.40 -10.81 31.50
C THR A 338 -3.04 -11.48 31.45
N LYS A 339 -2.64 -12.01 30.29
CA LYS A 339 -1.34 -12.65 30.08
C LYS A 339 -0.40 -11.74 29.30
N LYS A 340 0.87 -11.72 29.69
CA LYS A 340 1.91 -11.14 28.81
C LYS A 340 2.00 -11.96 27.53
N HIS A 341 2.05 -11.29 26.41
CA HIS A 341 2.07 -11.93 25.10
C HIS A 341 2.86 -11.08 24.12
N LYS A 342 3.70 -11.71 23.31
CA LYS A 342 4.36 -11.03 22.21
C LYS A 342 3.41 -10.87 21.05
N LEU A 343 3.32 -9.64 20.55
CA LEU A 343 2.43 -9.24 19.46
C LEU A 343 3.24 -8.97 18.22
N THR A 344 2.73 -9.39 17.08
CA THR A 344 3.18 -8.85 15.78
C THR A 344 2.27 -7.69 15.42
N VAL A 345 2.80 -6.47 15.45
CA VAL A 345 2.05 -5.24 15.23
C VAL A 345 2.35 -4.70 13.83
N PRO A 346 1.33 -4.54 12.96
CA PRO A 346 1.52 -3.97 11.64
C PRO A 346 1.73 -2.45 11.73
N ARG A 347 2.84 -1.95 11.17
CA ARG A 347 3.19 -0.53 11.14
C ARG A 347 3.41 -0.05 9.71
N CYS A 348 3.01 1.17 9.43
CA CYS A 348 3.34 1.82 8.18
C CYS A 348 4.85 2.16 8.13
N ALA A 349 5.56 1.63 7.14
CA ALA A 349 7.00 1.86 6.93
C ALA A 349 7.38 3.36 6.77
N ARG A 350 6.41 4.21 6.43
CA ARG A 350 6.64 5.64 6.19
C ARG A 350 6.43 6.52 7.41
N THR A 351 5.45 6.17 8.24
CA THR A 351 5.07 6.97 9.42
C THR A 351 5.47 6.32 10.74
N GLY A 352 5.74 5.01 10.74
CA GLY A 352 5.92 4.21 11.95
C GLY A 352 4.62 3.99 12.74
N GLN A 353 3.48 4.45 12.23
CA GLN A 353 2.20 4.31 12.92
C GLN A 353 1.62 2.90 12.80
N VAL A 354 0.91 2.48 13.84
CA VAL A 354 0.16 1.23 13.80
C VAL A 354 -0.97 1.35 12.78
N VAL A 355 -0.94 0.47 11.79
CA VAL A 355 -1.95 0.39 10.73
C VAL A 355 -3.22 -0.26 11.25
N GLU A 356 -4.38 0.26 10.82
CA GLU A 356 -5.70 -0.29 11.12
C GLU A 356 -6.33 -0.94 9.88
N PRO A 357 -6.84 -2.16 9.98
CA PRO A 357 -7.77 -2.66 8.97
C PRO A 357 -9.05 -1.82 9.00
N MET A 358 -9.36 -1.16 7.87
CA MET A 358 -10.51 -0.26 7.74
C MET A 358 -11.33 -0.59 6.50
N LEU A 359 -12.65 -0.55 6.65
CA LEU A 359 -13.58 -0.74 5.53
C LEU A 359 -13.83 0.60 4.82
N THR A 360 -13.17 0.81 3.69
CA THR A 360 -13.26 2.05 2.91
C THR A 360 -13.57 1.78 1.45
N ASP A 361 -14.14 2.77 0.76
CA ASP A 361 -14.30 2.75 -0.68
C ASP A 361 -12.96 3.11 -1.33
N GLN A 362 -12.41 2.18 -2.13
CA GLN A 362 -11.13 2.33 -2.78
C GLN A 362 -11.19 1.84 -4.23
N TRP A 363 -10.17 2.17 -5.00
CA TRP A 363 -9.96 1.63 -6.32
C TRP A 363 -9.02 0.43 -6.26
N PHE A 364 -9.40 -0.64 -6.97
CA PHE A 364 -8.68 -1.90 -6.96
C PHE A 364 -8.35 -2.37 -8.36
N MET A 365 -7.19 -3.02 -8.50
CA MET A 365 -6.81 -3.83 -9.64
C MET A 365 -7.13 -5.29 -9.33
N ALA A 366 -7.99 -5.91 -10.14
CA ALA A 366 -8.34 -7.32 -10.03
C ALA A 366 -7.17 -8.20 -10.52
N MET A 367 -6.42 -8.80 -9.60
CA MET A 367 -5.22 -9.57 -9.92
C MET A 367 -5.52 -10.98 -10.41
N THR A 368 -6.59 -11.60 -9.90
CA THR A 368 -6.94 -13.00 -10.16
C THR A 368 -8.16 -13.16 -11.07
N ARG A 369 -8.90 -12.09 -11.34
CA ARG A 369 -10.06 -12.10 -12.24
C ARG A 369 -9.59 -12.25 -13.69
N PRO A 370 -10.20 -13.16 -14.49
CA PRO A 370 -9.92 -13.23 -15.92
C PRO A 370 -10.31 -11.95 -16.66
N GLY A 371 -9.40 -11.47 -17.52
CA GLY A 371 -9.67 -10.39 -18.47
C GLY A 371 -10.44 -10.89 -19.70
N ARG A 372 -10.55 -10.05 -20.73
CA ARG A 372 -11.28 -10.38 -21.99
C ARG A 372 -10.71 -11.60 -22.73
N ASP A 373 -9.44 -11.88 -22.55
CA ASP A 373 -8.74 -13.03 -23.14
C ASP A 373 -8.84 -14.31 -22.30
N GLY A 374 -9.61 -14.30 -21.21
CA GLY A 374 -9.82 -15.43 -20.33
C GLY A 374 -8.67 -15.71 -19.36
N GLN A 375 -7.62 -14.87 -19.34
CA GLN A 375 -6.48 -14.99 -18.42
C GLN A 375 -6.49 -13.87 -17.39
N SER A 376 -6.08 -14.19 -16.15
CA SER A 376 -5.85 -13.17 -15.12
C SER A 376 -4.42 -12.59 -15.21
N LEU A 377 -4.23 -11.41 -14.65
CA LEU A 377 -2.91 -10.78 -14.59
C LEU A 377 -1.89 -11.68 -13.88
N ALA A 378 -2.24 -12.19 -12.70
CA ALA A 378 -1.39 -13.11 -11.95
C ALA A 378 -1.12 -14.42 -12.70
N GLY A 379 -2.15 -15.01 -13.32
CA GLY A 379 -2.00 -16.23 -14.11
C GLY A 379 -1.07 -16.05 -15.31
N ARG A 380 -1.20 -14.93 -16.03
CA ARG A 380 -0.30 -14.59 -17.14
C ARG A 380 1.13 -14.40 -16.67
N ALA A 381 1.33 -13.67 -15.58
CA ALA A 381 2.66 -13.42 -15.01
C ALA A 381 3.34 -14.75 -14.60
N MET A 382 2.60 -15.68 -13.99
CA MET A 382 3.12 -17.03 -13.67
C MET A 382 3.50 -17.81 -14.91
N GLN A 383 2.67 -17.80 -15.96
CA GLN A 383 2.94 -18.50 -17.21
C GLN A 383 4.22 -18.02 -17.91
N LEU A 384 4.55 -16.71 -17.83
CA LEU A 384 5.80 -16.16 -18.40
C LEU A 384 7.03 -16.75 -17.71
N VAL A 385 6.97 -16.94 -16.39
CA VAL A 385 8.04 -17.57 -15.63
C VAL A 385 8.11 -19.09 -15.93
N ASP A 386 6.99 -19.78 -15.93
CA ASP A 386 6.92 -21.23 -16.22
C ASP A 386 7.47 -21.58 -17.60
N ARG A 387 7.25 -20.72 -18.59
CA ARG A 387 7.79 -20.89 -19.97
C ARG A 387 9.25 -20.47 -20.11
N GLY A 388 9.82 -19.80 -19.09
CA GLY A 388 11.15 -19.27 -19.13
C GLY A 388 11.32 -17.98 -19.96
N ASP A 389 10.21 -17.32 -20.32
CA ASP A 389 10.20 -16.00 -20.97
C ASP A 389 10.71 -14.94 -19.98
N VAL A 390 10.45 -15.14 -18.70
CA VAL A 390 11.01 -14.37 -17.57
C VAL A 390 11.80 -15.33 -16.66
N ARG A 391 13.02 -14.96 -16.29
CA ARG A 391 13.89 -15.76 -15.44
C ARG A 391 14.37 -14.96 -14.24
N PHE A 392 14.42 -15.61 -13.10
CA PHE A 392 15.04 -15.07 -11.89
C PHE A 392 16.51 -15.50 -11.80
N VAL A 393 17.38 -14.61 -11.32
CA VAL A 393 18.78 -14.89 -11.07
C VAL A 393 19.10 -14.39 -9.65
N PRO A 394 19.43 -15.29 -8.71
CA PRO A 394 19.46 -16.76 -8.82
C PRO A 394 18.06 -17.39 -8.86
N ASP A 395 17.98 -18.61 -9.36
CA ASP A 395 16.71 -19.33 -9.65
C ASP A 395 15.83 -19.58 -8.42
N ASN A 396 16.39 -19.63 -7.22
CA ASN A 396 15.64 -19.89 -5.98
C ASN A 396 14.54 -18.86 -5.69
N TRP A 397 14.64 -17.65 -6.25
CA TRP A 397 13.61 -16.61 -6.10
C TRP A 397 12.27 -16.95 -6.78
N VAL A 398 12.25 -17.95 -7.66
CA VAL A 398 11.01 -18.48 -8.26
C VAL A 398 10.06 -19.02 -7.17
N ASN A 399 10.58 -19.58 -6.08
CA ASN A 399 9.74 -20.07 -4.98
C ASN A 399 8.98 -18.91 -4.29
N THR A 400 9.69 -17.83 -4.00
CA THR A 400 9.09 -16.61 -3.41
C THR A 400 8.07 -16.00 -4.37
N TRP A 401 8.41 -15.89 -5.66
CA TRP A 401 7.50 -15.44 -6.70
C TRP A 401 6.20 -16.25 -6.73
N ASN A 402 6.29 -17.57 -6.79
CA ASN A 402 5.14 -18.47 -6.81
C ASN A 402 4.27 -18.35 -5.55
N GLN A 403 4.89 -18.20 -4.38
CA GLN A 403 4.17 -17.99 -3.13
C GLN A 403 3.35 -16.70 -3.16
N TRP A 404 3.93 -15.60 -3.64
CA TRP A 404 3.23 -14.33 -3.79
C TRP A 404 2.10 -14.42 -4.81
N MET A 405 2.36 -14.91 -6.02
CA MET A 405 1.38 -14.94 -7.10
C MET A 405 0.19 -15.85 -6.83
N LYS A 406 0.40 -17.00 -6.16
CA LYS A 406 -0.69 -17.94 -5.80
C LYS A 406 -1.64 -17.39 -4.75
N ASN A 407 -1.17 -16.50 -3.89
CA ASN A 407 -1.93 -15.92 -2.79
C ASN A 407 -2.26 -14.44 -2.99
N ILE A 408 -2.00 -13.91 -4.19
CA ILE A 408 -2.15 -12.48 -4.44
C ILE A 408 -3.60 -12.04 -4.30
N GLN A 409 -3.81 -10.95 -3.60
CA GLN A 409 -5.09 -10.28 -3.46
C GLN A 409 -5.24 -9.17 -4.50
N ASP A 410 -6.47 -8.65 -4.67
CA ASP A 410 -6.70 -7.47 -5.49
C ASP A 410 -5.94 -6.29 -4.92
N TRP A 411 -5.18 -5.61 -5.78
CA TRP A 411 -4.30 -4.52 -5.37
C TRP A 411 -5.07 -3.22 -5.20
N CYS A 412 -5.07 -2.65 -3.99
CA CYS A 412 -5.58 -1.30 -3.72
C CYS A 412 -4.64 -0.26 -4.34
N ILE A 413 -5.11 0.45 -5.37
CA ILE A 413 -4.30 1.41 -6.14
C ILE A 413 -4.55 2.86 -5.75
N SER A 414 -5.65 3.18 -5.07
CA SER A 414 -5.95 4.55 -4.62
C SER A 414 -5.26 4.89 -3.30
N ARG A 415 -4.91 6.16 -3.14
CA ARG A 415 -4.36 6.77 -1.93
C ARG A 415 -4.99 8.15 -1.74
N GLN A 416 -5.29 8.51 -0.51
CA GLN A 416 -5.86 9.81 -0.16
C GLN A 416 -4.76 10.86 -0.02
N LEU A 417 -3.98 11.03 -1.10
CA LEU A 417 -2.86 11.95 -1.21
C LEU A 417 -3.18 13.07 -2.19
N TRP A 418 -2.59 14.23 -1.97
CA TRP A 418 -2.67 15.31 -2.94
C TRP A 418 -1.57 15.24 -4.00
N TRP A 419 -0.43 14.64 -3.64
CA TRP A 419 0.71 14.46 -4.53
C TRP A 419 0.70 13.07 -5.18
N GLY A 420 0.45 13.03 -6.48
CA GLY A 420 0.39 11.79 -7.27
C GLY A 420 -0.46 11.97 -8.53
N HIS A 421 -0.63 10.88 -9.27
CA HIS A 421 -1.56 10.82 -10.39
C HIS A 421 -2.99 10.74 -9.85
N GLN A 422 -3.74 11.81 -10.03
CA GLN A 422 -5.15 11.85 -9.61
C GLN A 422 -5.99 10.88 -10.43
N ILE A 423 -6.82 10.10 -9.76
CA ILE A 423 -7.71 9.10 -10.39
C ILE A 423 -8.54 9.76 -11.51
N PRO A 424 -8.54 9.18 -12.74
CA PRO A 424 -9.25 9.74 -13.88
C PRO A 424 -10.73 9.33 -13.87
N ALA A 425 -11.44 9.70 -12.80
CA ALA A 425 -12.86 9.41 -12.57
C ALA A 425 -13.62 10.66 -12.17
N TRP A 426 -14.88 10.76 -12.59
CA TRP A 426 -15.78 11.88 -12.28
C TRP A 426 -17.11 11.36 -11.76
N TYR A 427 -17.64 12.03 -10.76
CA TYR A 427 -18.88 11.69 -10.10
C TYR A 427 -19.98 12.71 -10.41
N GLY A 428 -21.16 12.21 -10.74
CA GLY A 428 -22.40 12.96 -10.75
C GLY A 428 -22.97 13.12 -9.33
N SER A 429 -23.88 14.07 -9.14
CA SER A 429 -24.50 14.35 -7.85
C SER A 429 -25.39 13.21 -7.30
N GLY A 430 -25.80 12.27 -8.14
CA GLY A 430 -26.57 11.07 -7.77
C GLY A 430 -25.69 9.85 -7.52
N GLY A 431 -24.36 10.00 -7.59
CA GLY A 431 -23.41 8.89 -7.42
C GLY A 431 -23.05 8.18 -8.73
N GLU A 432 -23.44 8.74 -9.89
CA GLU A 432 -23.04 8.25 -11.19
C GLU A 432 -21.50 8.35 -11.32
N LEU A 433 -20.88 7.36 -11.94
CA LEU A 433 -19.44 7.25 -12.11
C LEU A 433 -19.05 7.23 -13.59
N PHE A 434 -18.16 8.13 -13.99
CA PHE A 434 -17.64 8.25 -15.35
C PHE A 434 -16.10 8.23 -15.30
N VAL A 435 -15.50 7.12 -15.72
CA VAL A 435 -14.04 7.00 -15.87
C VAL A 435 -13.67 7.43 -17.29
N ALA A 436 -12.71 8.35 -17.42
CA ALA A 436 -12.35 8.94 -18.72
C ALA A 436 -10.90 9.44 -18.67
N ARG A 437 -10.31 9.75 -19.83
CA ARG A 437 -8.94 10.24 -19.93
C ARG A 437 -8.80 11.69 -19.46
N ASP A 438 -9.86 12.47 -19.69
CA ASP A 438 -9.97 13.87 -19.31
C ASP A 438 -11.43 14.27 -19.03
N GLU A 439 -11.63 15.49 -18.54
CA GLU A 439 -12.95 16.00 -18.22
C GLU A 439 -13.88 16.12 -19.45
N ALA A 440 -13.33 16.43 -20.61
CA ALA A 440 -14.13 16.55 -21.84
C ALA A 440 -14.72 15.19 -22.24
N GLU A 441 -13.91 14.14 -22.20
CA GLU A 441 -14.38 12.77 -22.42
C GLU A 441 -15.39 12.34 -21.34
N ALA A 442 -15.14 12.68 -20.06
CA ALA A 442 -16.08 12.38 -18.97
C ALA A 442 -17.46 13.04 -19.21
N ARG A 443 -17.50 14.29 -19.63
CA ARG A 443 -18.74 14.99 -20.00
C ARG A 443 -19.45 14.33 -21.18
N ASN A 444 -18.71 13.90 -22.20
CA ASN A 444 -19.27 13.18 -23.34
C ASN A 444 -19.88 11.82 -22.91
N ARG A 445 -19.19 11.07 -22.05
CA ARG A 445 -19.68 9.80 -21.50
C ARG A 445 -20.93 10.01 -20.65
N ALA A 446 -20.94 11.06 -19.82
CA ALA A 446 -22.08 11.45 -19.01
C ALA A 446 -23.30 11.81 -19.86
N ALA A 447 -23.11 12.64 -20.89
CA ALA A 447 -24.18 13.02 -21.82
C ALA A 447 -24.73 11.80 -22.58
N ALA A 448 -23.87 10.87 -23.03
CA ALA A 448 -24.28 9.63 -23.67
C ALA A 448 -25.09 8.71 -22.73
N ALA A 449 -24.83 8.77 -21.42
CA ALA A 449 -25.59 8.08 -20.39
C ALA A 449 -26.85 8.86 -19.92
N GLY A 450 -27.16 10.01 -20.54
CA GLY A 450 -28.32 10.85 -20.18
C GLY A 450 -28.13 11.74 -18.95
N TYR A 451 -26.90 11.90 -18.47
CA TYR A 451 -26.58 12.76 -17.34
C TYR A 451 -26.09 14.15 -17.83
N ALA A 452 -26.75 15.21 -17.36
CA ALA A 452 -26.45 16.61 -17.72
C ALA A 452 -26.03 17.48 -16.52
N GLY A 453 -25.83 16.86 -15.36
CA GLY A 453 -25.45 17.56 -14.12
C GLY A 453 -23.98 17.91 -14.05
N THR A 454 -23.57 18.51 -12.94
CA THR A 454 -22.17 18.84 -12.65
C THR A 454 -21.39 17.55 -12.37
N LEU A 455 -20.18 17.47 -12.89
CA LEU A 455 -19.23 16.41 -12.61
C LEU A 455 -18.14 16.91 -11.66
N THR A 456 -17.85 16.12 -10.62
CA THR A 456 -16.75 16.35 -9.67
C THR A 456 -15.70 15.27 -9.88
N ARG A 457 -14.45 15.65 -10.08
CA ARG A 457 -13.35 14.70 -10.21
C ARG A 457 -13.06 14.01 -8.88
N ASP A 458 -12.64 12.75 -8.94
CA ASP A 458 -12.14 11.99 -7.78
C ASP A 458 -11.02 12.79 -7.08
N GLU A 459 -11.04 12.83 -5.76
CA GLU A 459 -10.07 13.62 -4.98
C GLU A 459 -8.75 12.87 -4.73
N ASP A 460 -8.75 11.55 -4.92
CA ASP A 460 -7.61 10.65 -4.69
C ASP A 460 -6.65 10.58 -5.88
#